data_27004f42130e04e518ec2fb4e9f2fc96
#
_entry.id   27004f42130e04e518ec2fb4e9f2fc96
#
_cell.length_a   1.000
_cell.length_b   1.000
_cell.length_c   1.000
_cell.angle_alpha   90.00
_cell.angle_beta   90.00
_cell.angle_gamma   90.00
#
_symmetry.space_group_name_H-M   'P 1'
#
loop_
_entity.id
_entity.type
_entity.pdbx_description
1 polymer ?
#
loop_
_entity_poly.entity_id
_entity_poly.type
_entity_poly.pdbx_seq_one_letter_code
_entity_poly.pdbx_strand_id
1 'polypeptide(L)'
;MKNVCLVNMPFSVIYRPSIGLALLKAALQNDGHSVATKNFNLLFAERVGVKEYSEIADIPASLIGEWIFARALNEKNANEDKFFANFDREQHRALIERINSMAGISSQFIDDCFQS
;
A
#
# COMPACT_ATOMS: atom_id res chain seq x y z
N MET A 1 -10.55 6.09 27.87
CA MET A 1 -9.60 5.20 27.19
C MET A 1 -10.26 4.57 25.97
N LYS A 2 -9.59 4.63 24.85
CA LYS A 2 -10.07 4.03 23.60
C LYS A 2 -9.04 3.01 23.09
N ASN A 3 -9.51 2.06 22.31
CA ASN A 3 -8.65 1.14 21.59
C ASN A 3 -8.40 1.74 20.21
N VAL A 4 -7.13 1.95 19.85
CA VAL A 4 -6.72 2.57 18.59
C VAL A 4 -5.84 1.59 17.83
N CYS A 5 -6.12 1.41 16.56
CA CYS A 5 -5.28 0.63 15.66
C CYS A 5 -4.64 1.57 14.63
N LEU A 6 -3.31 1.66 14.65
CA LEU A 6 -2.54 2.38 13.66
C LEU A 6 -2.11 1.41 12.57
N VAL A 7 -2.34 1.77 11.32
CA VAL A 7 -2.08 0.89 10.19
C VAL A 7 -1.07 1.54 9.25
N ASN A 8 -0.03 0.80 8.91
CA ASN A 8 0.93 1.18 7.89
C ASN A 8 0.57 0.43 6.61
N MET A 9 0.05 1.16 5.63
CA MET A 9 -0.47 0.57 4.40
C MET A 9 0.61 0.40 3.33
N PRO A 10 0.46 -0.54 2.39
CA PRO A 10 1.26 -0.55 1.17
C PRO A 10 1.02 0.76 0.38
N PHE A 11 1.95 1.36 -0.32
CA PHE A 11 3.33 0.90 -0.52
C PHE A 11 4.33 1.74 0.31
N SER A 12 4.14 1.83 1.58
CA SER A 12 5.14 2.44 2.46
C SER A 12 6.45 1.67 2.41
N VAL A 13 7.55 2.37 2.61
CA VAL A 13 8.89 1.80 2.64
C VAL A 13 8.98 0.70 3.70
N ILE A 14 9.60 -0.44 3.37
CA ILE A 14 9.68 -1.60 4.27
C ILE A 14 10.99 -1.76 5.01
N TYR A 15 12.05 -1.10 4.56
CA TYR A 15 13.39 -1.24 5.15
C TYR A 15 13.66 -0.29 6.31
N ARG A 16 12.67 0.49 6.73
CA ARG A 16 12.76 1.35 7.92
C ARG A 16 11.38 1.52 8.55
N PRO A 17 11.29 1.63 9.89
CA PRO A 17 10.03 1.85 10.57
C PRO A 17 9.43 3.22 10.24
N SER A 18 8.12 3.33 10.37
CA SER A 18 7.44 4.63 10.25
C SER A 18 7.65 5.44 11.52
N ILE A 19 8.38 6.53 11.43
CA ILE A 19 8.58 7.47 12.53
C ILE A 19 7.26 8.14 12.91
N GLY A 20 6.44 8.48 11.91
CA GLY A 20 5.13 9.10 12.14
C GLY A 20 4.20 8.23 12.98
N LEU A 21 4.10 6.95 12.65
CA LEU A 21 3.28 6.01 13.42
C LEU A 21 3.83 5.78 14.82
N ALA A 22 5.15 5.73 14.96
CA ALA A 22 5.80 5.58 16.27
C ALA A 22 5.49 6.78 17.18
N LEU A 23 5.56 7.99 16.65
CA LEU A 23 5.23 9.21 17.41
C LEU A 23 3.75 9.27 17.79
N LEU A 24 2.86 8.92 16.87
CA LEU A 24 1.42 8.85 17.17
C LEU A 24 1.10 7.80 18.24
N LYS A 25 1.73 6.65 18.15
CA LYS A 25 1.57 5.59 19.15
C LYS A 25 1.99 6.08 20.53
N ALA A 26 3.16 6.71 20.63
CA ALA A 26 3.67 7.24 21.89
C ALA A 26 2.73 8.30 22.47
N ALA A 27 2.26 9.23 21.65
CA ALA A 27 1.34 10.27 22.09
C ALA A 27 0.01 9.72 22.60
N LEU A 28 -0.57 8.77 21.87
CA LEU A 28 -1.84 8.16 22.23
C LEU A 28 -1.72 7.32 23.51
N GLN A 29 -0.62 6.58 23.66
CA GLN A 29 -0.36 5.81 24.89
C GLN A 29 -0.18 6.73 26.10
N ASN A 30 0.48 7.87 25.90
CA ASN A 30 0.67 8.87 26.95
C ASN A 30 -0.67 9.48 27.40
N ASP A 31 -1.64 9.58 26.50
CA ASP A 31 -3.00 10.01 26.82
C ASP A 31 -3.90 8.90 27.38
N GLY A 32 -3.36 7.73 27.64
CA GLY A 32 -4.06 6.62 28.29
C GLY A 32 -4.83 5.72 27.34
N HIS A 33 -4.59 5.81 26.03
CA HIS A 33 -5.25 4.93 25.05
C HIS A 33 -4.47 3.62 24.86
N SER A 34 -5.17 2.55 24.53
CA SER A 34 -4.56 1.30 24.12
C SER A 34 -4.30 1.34 22.61
N VAL A 35 -3.06 1.16 22.20
CA VAL A 35 -2.66 1.33 20.79
C VAL A 35 -2.00 0.06 20.26
N ALA A 36 -2.54 -0.46 19.16
CA ALA A 36 -1.92 -1.52 18.37
C ALA A 36 -1.45 -0.96 17.04
N THR A 37 -0.37 -1.49 16.52
CA THR A 37 0.15 -1.12 15.20
C THR A 37 0.14 -2.35 14.29
N LYS A 38 -0.40 -2.19 13.09
CA LYS A 38 -0.37 -3.24 12.05
C LYS A 38 0.42 -2.74 10.85
N ASN A 39 1.43 -3.51 10.46
CA ASN A 39 2.29 -3.18 9.31
C ASN A 39 1.84 -4.01 8.10
N PHE A 40 0.74 -3.60 7.48
CA PHE A 40 0.21 -4.26 6.30
C PHE A 40 1.13 -4.12 5.08
N ASN A 41 1.98 -3.09 5.07
CA ASN A 41 3.03 -2.96 4.07
C ASN A 41 3.98 -4.15 4.06
N LEU A 42 4.40 -4.64 5.25
CA LEU A 42 5.28 -5.80 5.37
C LEU A 42 4.58 -7.09 4.91
N LEU A 43 3.32 -7.27 5.29
CA LEU A 43 2.54 -8.44 4.90
C LEU A 43 2.32 -8.48 3.38
N PHE A 44 2.05 -7.34 2.79
CA PHE A 44 1.89 -7.27 1.33
C PHE A 44 3.21 -7.51 0.60
N ALA A 45 4.31 -6.96 1.11
CA ALA A 45 5.64 -7.20 0.55
C ALA A 45 6.01 -8.69 0.58
N GLU A 46 5.61 -9.42 1.62
CA GLU A 46 5.79 -10.86 1.71
C GLU A 46 5.03 -11.60 0.62
N ARG A 47 3.81 -11.17 0.30
CA ARG A 47 2.97 -11.81 -0.72
C ARG A 47 3.46 -11.58 -2.15
N VAL A 48 3.87 -10.34 -2.46
CA VAL A 48 4.30 -9.98 -3.83
C VAL A 48 5.79 -10.17 -4.06
N GLY A 49 6.57 -10.31 -3.00
CA GLY A 49 8.01 -10.35 -3.05
C GLY A 49 8.64 -8.98 -2.76
N VAL A 50 9.71 -8.98 -1.97
CA VAL A 50 10.38 -7.76 -1.53
C VAL A 50 10.89 -6.93 -2.70
N LYS A 51 11.48 -7.59 -3.71
CA LYS A 51 12.00 -6.91 -4.89
C LYS A 51 10.89 -6.18 -5.67
N GLU A 52 9.79 -6.87 -5.96
CA GLU A 52 8.66 -6.30 -6.68
C GLU A 52 8.03 -5.15 -5.89
N TYR A 53 7.87 -5.33 -4.60
CA TYR A 53 7.33 -4.29 -3.71
C TYR A 53 8.21 -3.04 -3.73
N SER A 54 9.52 -3.20 -3.55
CA SER A 54 10.45 -2.07 -3.47
C SER A 54 10.54 -1.31 -4.78
N GLU A 55 10.50 -2.00 -5.90
CA GLU A 55 10.53 -1.36 -7.22
C GLU A 55 9.34 -0.42 -7.43
N ILE A 56 8.18 -0.78 -6.92
CA ILE A 56 6.98 0.08 -6.98
C ILE A 56 7.03 1.18 -5.92
N ALA A 57 7.42 0.85 -4.71
CA ALA A 57 7.49 1.79 -3.59
C ALA A 57 8.51 2.91 -3.83
N ASP A 58 9.58 2.62 -4.59
CA ASP A 58 10.63 3.58 -4.88
C ASP A 58 10.29 4.55 -6.03
N ILE A 59 9.08 4.51 -6.57
CA ILE A 59 8.61 5.42 -7.62
C ILE A 59 7.53 6.35 -7.03
N PRO A 60 7.88 7.29 -6.15
CA PRO A 60 6.89 8.07 -5.41
C PRO A 60 6.11 9.08 -6.27
N ALA A 61 6.72 9.56 -7.36
CA ALA A 61 6.09 10.57 -8.20
C ALA A 61 4.97 10.04 -9.09
N SER A 62 4.86 8.72 -9.25
CA SER A 62 3.91 8.10 -10.17
C SER A 62 2.59 7.68 -9.53
N LEU A 63 2.56 7.54 -8.20
CA LEU A 63 1.39 7.06 -7.44
C LEU A 63 0.90 5.67 -7.91
N ILE A 64 1.80 4.85 -8.44
CA ILE A 64 1.46 3.52 -8.97
C ILE A 64 0.90 2.61 -7.88
N GLY A 65 1.49 2.68 -6.67
CA GLY A 65 1.00 1.89 -5.54
C GLY A 65 -0.44 2.22 -5.18
N GLU A 66 -0.75 3.50 -5.12
CA GLU A 66 -2.10 3.98 -4.87
C GLU A 66 -3.06 3.56 -5.96
N TRP A 67 -2.61 3.59 -7.21
CA TRP A 67 -3.42 3.15 -8.35
C TRP A 67 -3.79 1.66 -8.25
N ILE A 68 -2.83 0.80 -7.89
CA ILE A 68 -3.06 -0.64 -7.75
C ILE A 68 -4.19 -0.90 -6.75
N PHE A 69 -4.18 -0.25 -5.60
CA PHE A 69 -5.20 -0.42 -4.58
C PHE A 69 -6.51 0.29 -4.92
N ALA A 70 -6.45 1.46 -5.54
CA ALA A 70 -7.65 2.16 -6.00
C ALA A 70 -8.41 1.34 -7.04
N ARG A 71 -7.69 0.69 -7.95
CA ARG A 71 -8.26 -0.21 -8.95
C ARG A 71 -8.92 -1.43 -8.29
N ALA A 72 -8.27 -2.00 -7.28
CA ALA A 72 -8.82 -3.15 -6.55
C ALA A 72 -10.12 -2.79 -5.81
N LEU A 73 -10.23 -1.56 -5.32
CA LEU A 73 -11.43 -1.08 -4.61
C LEU A 73 -12.55 -0.60 -5.54
N ASN A 74 -12.21 -0.07 -6.70
CA ASN A 74 -13.14 0.59 -7.61
C ASN A 74 -12.91 0.17 -9.07
N GLU A 75 -12.98 -1.11 -9.36
CA GLU A 75 -12.71 -1.64 -10.71
C GLU A 75 -13.56 -0.98 -11.80
N LYS A 76 -14.81 -0.66 -11.48
CA LYS A 76 -15.76 -0.07 -12.46
C LYS A 76 -15.45 1.39 -12.79
N ASN A 77 -14.78 2.11 -11.91
CA ASN A 77 -14.53 3.54 -12.03
C ASN A 77 -13.07 3.88 -12.31
N ALA A 78 -12.22 2.88 -12.43
CA ALA A 78 -10.81 3.07 -12.71
C ALA A 78 -10.61 3.45 -14.18
N ASN A 79 -10.01 4.61 -14.43
CA ASN A 79 -9.69 5.07 -15.78
C ASN A 79 -8.19 4.92 -16.04
N GLU A 80 -7.81 3.76 -16.58
CA GLU A 80 -6.43 3.43 -16.90
C GLU A 80 -5.82 4.40 -17.90
N ASP A 81 -6.56 4.76 -18.95
CA ASP A 81 -6.07 5.64 -20.00
C ASP A 81 -5.69 7.01 -19.44
N LYS A 82 -6.51 7.55 -18.56
CA LYS A 82 -6.26 8.84 -17.92
C LYS A 82 -5.06 8.79 -16.99
N PHE A 83 -4.93 7.72 -16.22
CA PHE A 83 -3.80 7.53 -15.33
C PHE A 83 -2.49 7.40 -16.10
N PHE A 84 -2.49 6.59 -17.16
CA PHE A 84 -1.29 6.32 -17.95
C PHE A 84 -0.99 7.40 -19.00
N ALA A 85 -1.84 8.40 -19.19
CA ALA A 85 -1.65 9.46 -20.18
C ALA A 85 -0.34 10.25 -19.97
N ASN A 86 0.16 10.32 -18.75
CA ASN A 86 1.38 11.04 -18.38
C ASN A 86 2.65 10.18 -18.39
N PHE A 87 2.54 8.91 -18.79
CA PHE A 87 3.66 7.99 -18.78
C PHE A 87 4.17 7.72 -20.20
N ASP A 88 5.47 7.44 -20.34
CA ASP A 88 6.07 7.01 -21.60
C ASP A 88 5.67 5.56 -21.91
N ARG A 89 5.31 5.28 -23.18
CA ARG A 89 4.78 3.97 -23.61
C ARG A 89 5.72 2.79 -23.35
N GLU A 90 7.03 2.99 -23.46
CA GLU A 90 7.99 1.90 -23.21
C GLU A 90 8.11 1.56 -21.73
N GLN A 91 8.08 2.57 -20.87
CA GLN A 91 8.04 2.37 -19.44
C GLN A 91 6.71 1.76 -18.98
N HIS A 92 5.63 2.03 -19.73
CA HIS A 92 4.29 1.54 -19.44
C HIS A 92 4.14 0.03 -19.49
N ARG A 93 4.75 -0.64 -20.48
CA ARG A 93 4.53 -2.08 -20.66
C ARG A 93 4.94 -2.89 -19.45
N ALA A 94 6.14 -2.64 -18.92
CA ALA A 94 6.61 -3.33 -17.74
C ALA A 94 5.76 -3.02 -16.52
N LEU A 95 5.34 -1.75 -16.37
CA LEU A 95 4.49 -1.33 -15.25
C LEU A 95 3.08 -1.92 -15.35
N ILE A 96 2.48 -1.93 -16.52
CA ILE A 96 1.15 -2.51 -16.74
C ILE A 96 1.15 -4.01 -16.43
N GLU A 97 2.17 -4.72 -16.87
CA GLU A 97 2.31 -6.15 -16.54
C GLU A 97 2.41 -6.39 -15.03
N ARG A 98 3.19 -5.56 -14.34
CA ARG A 98 3.31 -5.64 -12.88
C ARG A 98 1.99 -5.32 -12.18
N ILE A 99 1.30 -4.27 -12.62
CA ILE A 99 0.00 -3.89 -12.06
C ILE A 99 -1.01 -5.02 -12.25
N ASN A 100 -1.06 -5.60 -13.44
CA ASN A 100 -1.97 -6.71 -13.73
C ASN A 100 -1.63 -7.96 -12.92
N SER A 101 -0.35 -8.26 -12.73
CA SER A 101 0.06 -9.40 -11.91
C SER A 101 -0.29 -9.22 -10.43
N MET A 102 -0.35 -7.98 -9.96
CA MET A 102 -0.67 -7.67 -8.56
C MET A 102 -2.17 -7.49 -8.30
N ALA A 103 -2.99 -7.31 -9.33
CA ALA A 103 -4.41 -7.00 -9.16
C ALA A 103 -5.17 -8.04 -8.33
N GLY A 104 -4.98 -9.34 -8.62
CA GLY A 104 -5.61 -10.41 -7.85
C GLY A 104 -5.09 -10.50 -6.42
N ILE A 105 -3.79 -10.33 -6.25
CA ILE A 105 -3.14 -10.34 -4.93
C ILE A 105 -3.64 -9.17 -4.09
N SER A 106 -3.75 -7.98 -4.68
CA SER A 106 -4.23 -6.77 -3.99
C SER A 106 -5.66 -6.93 -3.50
N SER A 107 -6.55 -7.47 -4.32
CA SER A 107 -7.95 -7.70 -3.96
C SER A 107 -8.07 -8.68 -2.80
N GLN A 108 -7.37 -9.80 -2.86
CA GLN A 108 -7.37 -10.80 -1.79
C GLN A 108 -6.75 -10.22 -0.51
N PHE A 109 -5.70 -9.43 -0.63
CA PHE A 109 -5.05 -8.79 0.51
C PHE A 109 -5.99 -7.83 1.24
N ILE A 110 -6.77 -7.04 0.51
CA ILE A 110 -7.75 -6.14 1.10
C ILE A 110 -8.78 -6.94 1.92
N ASP A 111 -9.31 -8.02 1.36
CA ASP A 111 -10.26 -8.87 2.06
C ASP A 111 -9.66 -9.44 3.35
N ASP A 112 -8.42 -9.92 3.30
CA ASP A 112 -7.72 -10.46 4.45
C ASP A 112 -7.48 -9.40 5.54
N CYS A 113 -7.20 -8.15 5.16
CA CYS A 113 -7.05 -7.05 6.10
C CYS A 113 -8.33 -6.76 6.87
N PHE A 114 -9.48 -6.83 6.22
CA PHE A 114 -10.77 -6.63 6.87
C PHE A 114 -11.15 -7.75 7.82
N GLN A 115 -10.59 -8.93 7.64
CA GLN A 115 -10.85 -10.09 8.50
C GLN A 115 -9.89 -10.22 9.69
N SER A 116 -8.83 -9.46 9.69
CA SER A 116 -7.80 -9.58 10.75
C SER A 116 -8.11 -8.77 12.02
#